data_96a93e6ba1a94079a45e05ed16566bed
#
_entry.id   96a93e6ba1a94079a45e05ed16566bed
#
_cell.length_a   1.000
_cell.length_b   1.000
_cell.length_c   1.000
_cell.angle_alpha   90.00
_cell.angle_beta   90.00
_cell.angle_gamma   90.00
#
_symmetry.space_group_name_H-M   'P 1'
#
loop_
_entity.id
_entity.type
_entity.pdbx_description
1 polymer ?
#
loop_
_entity_poly.entity_id
_entity_poly.type
_entity_poly.pdbx_seq_one_letter_code
_entity_poly.pdbx_strand_id
1 'polypeptide(L)'
;MKIPKTEDKIINCFPPKSIECKDKGGDMENGFETECIYANHDLSEAYKVFRERNKDNDDGKFLENKMPIAKYIANFKEYPISVTYTYPKQNILEVEILFPGGVTIIKFKKEKNDVKVNINHSPD
;
A
#
# COMPACT_ATOMS: atom_id res chain seq x y z
N MET A 1 -43.41 -1.83 1.43
CA MET A 1 -42.76 -2.06 1.25
C MET A 1 -42.10 -1.65 0.31
N LYS A 2 -41.75 -0.99 -0.33
CA LYS A 2 -41.07 -0.60 -1.17
C LYS A 2 -39.95 0.17 -0.82
N ILE A 3 -39.74 0.61 0.24
CA ILE A 3 -38.64 1.31 0.78
C ILE A 3 -37.32 0.64 0.58
N PRO A 4 -37.23 -0.65 0.74
CA PRO A 4 -35.96 -1.34 0.53
C PRO A 4 -35.38 -1.08 -0.84
N LYS A 5 -36.18 -0.89 -1.80
CA LYS A 5 -35.72 -0.64 -3.14
C LYS A 5 -34.96 0.65 -3.23
N THR A 6 -35.41 1.65 -2.52
CA THR A 6 -34.75 2.93 -2.51
C THR A 6 -33.38 2.82 -1.89
N GLU A 7 -33.31 2.07 -0.81
CA GLU A 7 -32.02 1.87 -0.15
C GLU A 7 -31.06 1.13 -1.03
N ASP A 8 -31.55 0.13 -1.73
CA ASP A 8 -30.69 -0.63 -2.63
C ASP A 8 -30.13 0.26 -3.72
N LYS A 9 -30.93 1.17 -4.22
CA LYS A 9 -30.47 2.07 -5.26
C LYS A 9 -29.39 3.01 -4.75
N ILE A 10 -29.54 3.48 -3.54
CA ILE A 10 -28.55 4.35 -2.96
C ILE A 10 -27.22 3.62 -2.82
N ILE A 11 -27.27 2.38 -2.36
CA ILE A 11 -26.08 1.59 -2.22
C ILE A 11 -25.40 1.41 -3.57
N ASN A 12 -26.18 1.24 -4.62
CA ASN A 12 -25.63 1.03 -5.94
C ASN A 12 -25.00 2.27 -6.56
N CYS A 13 -25.19 3.43 -5.93
CA CYS A 13 -24.56 4.65 -6.43
C CYS A 13 -23.07 4.70 -6.14
N PHE A 14 -22.60 3.88 -5.22
CA PHE A 14 -21.20 3.89 -4.86
C PHE A 14 -20.46 2.78 -5.60
N PRO A 15 -19.35 3.12 -6.27
CA PRO A 15 -18.59 2.09 -6.97
C PRO A 15 -18.02 1.10 -5.99
N PRO A 16 -17.97 -0.17 -6.36
CA PRO A 16 -17.42 -1.17 -5.45
C PRO A 16 -15.94 -1.01 -5.26
N LYS A 17 -15.45 -1.37 -4.08
CA LYS A 17 -14.05 -1.40 -3.79
C LYS A 17 -13.56 -2.82 -3.97
N SER A 18 -12.42 -2.98 -4.61
CA SER A 18 -11.84 -4.28 -4.82
C SER A 18 -10.32 -4.16 -4.85
N ILE A 19 -9.66 -5.29 -4.64
CA ILE A 19 -8.21 -5.34 -4.67
C ILE A 19 -7.80 -6.55 -5.49
N GLU A 20 -6.99 -6.32 -6.52
CA GLU A 20 -6.47 -7.39 -7.34
C GLU A 20 -4.98 -7.28 -7.39
N CYS A 21 -4.28 -8.36 -7.11
CA CYS A 21 -2.83 -8.39 -7.09
C CYS A 21 -2.28 -9.37 -8.11
N LYS A 22 -1.11 -9.05 -8.64
CA LYS A 22 -0.44 -9.83 -9.65
C LYS A 22 1.03 -9.93 -9.31
N ASP A 23 1.56 -11.14 -9.33
CA ASP A 23 3.00 -11.33 -9.16
C ASP A 23 3.65 -11.00 -10.48
N LYS A 24 4.53 -10.00 -10.48
CA LYS A 24 5.22 -9.56 -11.70
C LYS A 24 6.55 -10.27 -11.88
N GLY A 25 6.93 -11.13 -10.95
CA GLY A 25 8.18 -11.88 -11.06
C GLY A 25 9.38 -11.05 -10.68
N GLY A 26 10.52 -11.46 -11.17
CA GLY A 26 11.76 -10.77 -10.87
C GLY A 26 12.90 -11.75 -10.72
N ASP A 27 14.01 -11.24 -10.19
CA ASP A 27 15.18 -12.07 -9.94
C ASP A 27 15.99 -11.48 -8.79
N MET A 28 17.05 -12.16 -8.41
CA MET A 28 17.87 -11.74 -7.28
C MET A 28 18.59 -10.42 -7.51
N GLU A 29 18.81 -10.09 -8.77
CA GLU A 29 19.53 -8.88 -9.12
C GLU A 29 18.63 -7.66 -9.12
N ASN A 30 17.43 -7.80 -9.67
CA ASN A 30 16.49 -6.68 -9.84
C ASN A 30 15.37 -6.64 -8.81
N GLY A 31 15.26 -7.69 -7.97
CA GLY A 31 14.20 -7.77 -6.99
C GLY A 31 12.97 -8.44 -7.55
N PHE A 32 12.01 -8.68 -6.66
CA PHE A 32 10.76 -9.35 -6.99
C PHE A 32 9.62 -8.38 -6.78
N GLU A 33 8.75 -8.25 -7.75
CA GLU A 33 7.70 -7.25 -7.73
C GLU A 33 6.30 -7.86 -7.71
N THR A 34 5.43 -7.27 -6.90
CA THR A 34 4.00 -7.56 -6.88
C THR A 34 3.28 -6.25 -7.15
N GLU A 35 2.27 -6.29 -7.99
CA GLU A 35 1.48 -5.11 -8.29
C GLU A 35 0.03 -5.36 -7.92
N CYS A 36 -0.57 -4.43 -7.16
CA CYS A 36 -1.96 -4.51 -6.78
C CYS A 36 -2.70 -3.27 -7.24
N ILE A 37 -3.95 -3.46 -7.64
CA ILE A 37 -4.83 -2.33 -7.96
C ILE A 37 -5.91 -2.29 -6.90
N TYR A 38 -5.96 -1.19 -6.16
CA TYR A 38 -6.97 -0.94 -5.15
C TYR A 38 -8.03 -0.04 -5.78
N ALA A 39 -9.07 -0.66 -6.31
CA ALA A 39 -10.09 0.07 -7.05
C ALA A 39 -10.94 0.92 -6.11
N ASN A 40 -11.15 2.17 -6.51
CA ASN A 40 -12.01 3.10 -5.79
C ASN A 40 -11.54 3.39 -4.37
N HIS A 41 -10.23 3.52 -4.22
CA HIS A 41 -9.60 3.91 -2.96
C HIS A 41 -8.86 5.23 -3.16
N ASP A 42 -8.73 6.04 -2.09
CA ASP A 42 -7.78 7.13 -2.11
C ASP A 42 -6.48 6.63 -1.44
N LEU A 43 -5.45 7.47 -1.42
CA LEU A 43 -4.14 7.06 -0.88
C LEU A 43 -4.23 6.61 0.57
N SER A 44 -4.94 7.40 1.38
CA SER A 44 -5.05 7.09 2.80
C SER A 44 -5.80 5.78 3.03
N GLU A 45 -6.86 5.56 2.28
CA GLU A 45 -7.61 4.31 2.38
C GLU A 45 -6.76 3.11 1.96
N ALA A 46 -6.06 3.25 0.84
CA ALA A 46 -5.22 2.16 0.34
C ALA A 46 -4.11 1.83 1.34
N TYR A 47 -3.49 2.85 1.94
CA TYR A 47 -2.46 2.63 2.94
C TYR A 47 -3.01 1.86 4.13
N LYS A 48 -4.16 2.28 4.63
CA LYS A 48 -4.77 1.66 5.78
C LYS A 48 -5.14 0.21 5.51
N VAL A 49 -5.74 -0.05 4.35
CA VAL A 49 -6.13 -1.41 3.98
C VAL A 49 -4.90 -2.28 3.76
N PHE A 50 -3.88 -1.74 3.10
CA PHE A 50 -2.63 -2.47 2.89
C PHE A 50 -2.02 -2.86 4.23
N ARG A 51 -1.95 -1.92 5.15
CA ARG A 51 -1.39 -2.17 6.47
C ARG A 51 -2.17 -3.27 7.20
N GLU A 52 -3.49 -3.20 7.13
CA GLU A 52 -4.33 -4.19 7.78
C GLU A 52 -4.15 -5.58 7.18
N ARG A 53 -4.09 -5.65 5.86
CA ARG A 53 -3.93 -6.93 5.16
C ARG A 53 -2.55 -7.54 5.38
N ASN A 54 -1.56 -6.73 5.70
CA ASN A 54 -0.18 -7.18 5.87
C ASN A 54 0.34 -7.01 7.29
N LYS A 55 -0.55 -6.90 8.25
CA LYS A 55 -0.15 -6.63 9.64
C LYS A 55 0.66 -7.73 10.29
N ASP A 56 0.56 -8.93 9.75
CA ASP A 56 1.26 -10.08 10.32
C ASP A 56 2.52 -10.45 9.54
N ASN A 57 2.84 -9.71 8.49
CA ASN A 57 4.06 -9.97 7.74
C ASN A 57 4.92 -8.72 7.67
N ASP A 58 6.13 -8.87 7.12
CA ASP A 58 7.11 -7.79 7.12
C ASP A 58 6.74 -6.60 6.23
N ASP A 59 5.80 -6.76 5.33
CA ASP A 59 5.40 -5.66 4.45
C ASP A 59 4.54 -4.64 5.17
N GLY A 60 3.84 -5.05 6.21
CA GLY A 60 2.89 -4.16 6.86
C GLY A 60 3.07 -3.96 8.35
N LYS A 61 3.71 -4.90 9.04
CA LYS A 61 3.70 -4.83 10.51
C LYS A 61 4.55 -3.70 11.08
N PHE A 62 5.48 -3.15 10.30
CA PHE A 62 6.32 -2.05 10.76
C PHE A 62 5.84 -0.68 10.33
N LEU A 63 4.70 -0.62 9.64
CA LEU A 63 4.17 0.64 9.14
C LEU A 63 3.47 1.42 10.25
N GLU A 64 3.53 2.75 10.13
CA GLU A 64 2.84 3.63 11.08
C GLU A 64 1.34 3.38 11.03
N ASN A 65 0.66 3.54 12.16
CA ASN A 65 -0.79 3.39 12.23
C ASN A 65 -1.52 4.33 11.29
N LYS A 66 -1.03 5.57 11.23
CA LYS A 66 -1.60 6.57 10.34
C LYS A 66 -0.59 6.88 9.26
N MET A 67 -1.06 7.02 8.04
CA MET A 67 -0.21 7.40 6.92
C MET A 67 0.42 8.75 7.21
N PRO A 68 1.76 8.84 7.24
CA PRO A 68 2.42 10.14 7.41
C PRO A 68 2.03 11.09 6.29
N ILE A 69 1.83 12.36 6.60
CA ILE A 69 1.41 13.34 5.60
C ILE A 69 2.58 14.04 4.94
N ALA A 70 3.79 13.79 5.41
CA ALA A 70 5.01 14.37 4.85
C ALA A 70 6.14 13.38 5.08
N LYS A 71 7.31 13.71 4.56
CA LYS A 71 8.48 12.84 4.74
C LYS A 71 8.67 12.50 6.22
N TYR A 72 8.91 11.23 6.49
CA TYR A 72 9.05 10.76 7.85
C TYR A 72 9.95 9.54 7.88
N ILE A 73 10.80 9.43 8.90
CA ILE A 73 11.69 8.29 9.04
C ILE A 73 11.53 7.73 10.44
N ALA A 74 11.22 6.44 10.52
CA ALA A 74 11.17 5.72 11.77
C ALA A 74 12.42 4.85 11.87
N ASN A 75 13.18 4.99 12.95
CA ASN A 75 14.37 4.19 13.17
C ASN A 75 14.11 3.16 14.25
N PHE A 76 14.61 1.96 14.05
CA PHE A 76 14.42 0.84 14.97
C PHE A 76 15.78 0.38 15.48
N LYS A 77 15.80 -0.23 16.64
CA LYS A 77 17.06 -0.66 17.22
C LYS A 77 17.63 -1.89 16.53
N GLU A 78 16.77 -2.80 16.14
CA GLU A 78 17.25 -4.07 15.64
C GLU A 78 16.71 -4.45 14.28
N TYR A 79 15.40 -4.53 14.14
CA TYR A 79 14.81 -5.09 12.94
C TYR A 79 13.42 -4.53 12.75
N PRO A 80 13.11 -3.84 11.67
CA PRO A 80 14.03 -3.45 10.59
C PRO A 80 14.99 -2.35 11.04
N ILE A 81 15.88 -1.93 10.16
CA ILE A 81 16.78 -0.82 10.48
C ILE A 81 16.00 0.48 10.48
N SER A 82 15.22 0.71 9.45
CA SER A 82 14.42 1.94 9.34
C SER A 82 13.26 1.77 8.37
N VAL A 83 12.26 2.62 8.52
CA VAL A 83 11.16 2.73 7.57
C VAL A 83 11.06 4.20 7.18
N THR A 84 11.25 4.48 5.89
CA THR A 84 11.28 5.85 5.38
C THR A 84 10.08 6.09 4.47
N TYR A 85 9.36 7.18 4.75
CA TYR A 85 8.20 7.58 3.98
C TYR A 85 8.54 8.84 3.20
N THR A 86 8.34 8.82 1.88
CA THR A 86 8.60 10.00 1.04
C THR A 86 7.45 10.21 0.08
N TYR A 87 7.30 11.43 -0.37
CA TYR A 87 6.32 11.80 -1.38
C TYR A 87 7.05 12.38 -2.60
N PRO A 88 7.50 11.53 -3.54
CA PRO A 88 8.18 12.03 -4.73
C PRO A 88 7.28 12.97 -5.52
N LYS A 89 5.98 12.74 -5.48
CA LYS A 89 4.96 13.62 -6.06
C LYS A 89 3.75 13.61 -5.15
N GLN A 90 2.85 14.57 -5.37
CA GLN A 90 1.69 14.73 -4.53
C GLN A 90 0.82 13.49 -4.41
N ASN A 91 0.70 12.75 -5.50
CA ASN A 91 -0.17 11.58 -5.54
C ASN A 91 0.58 10.26 -5.39
N ILE A 92 1.84 10.31 -4.94
CA ILE A 92 2.66 9.11 -4.78
C ILE A 92 3.28 9.10 -3.39
N LEU A 93 3.03 8.02 -2.66
CA LEU A 93 3.71 7.74 -1.39
C LEU A 93 4.65 6.57 -1.62
N GLU A 94 5.90 6.73 -1.23
CA GLU A 94 6.87 5.64 -1.32
C GLU A 94 7.36 5.30 0.07
N VAL A 95 7.28 4.02 0.44
CA VAL A 95 7.71 3.53 1.75
C VAL A 95 8.88 2.58 1.52
N GLU A 96 10.01 2.89 2.14
CA GLU A 96 11.20 2.04 2.04
C GLU A 96 11.46 1.41 3.39
N ILE A 97 11.44 0.08 3.45
CA ILE A 97 11.74 -0.66 4.67
C ILE A 97 13.12 -1.27 4.50
N LEU A 98 14.07 -0.79 5.30
CA LEU A 98 15.45 -1.26 5.20
C LEU A 98 15.70 -2.34 6.23
N PHE A 99 16.05 -3.53 5.74
CA PHE A 99 16.38 -4.67 6.58
C PHE A 99 17.87 -4.97 6.46
N PRO A 100 18.45 -5.67 7.40
CA PRO A 100 19.88 -6.04 7.29
C PRO A 100 20.20 -6.83 6.03
N GLY A 101 19.26 -7.61 5.54
CA GLY A 101 19.49 -8.46 4.37
C GLY A 101 18.77 -8.03 3.11
N GLY A 102 18.27 -6.80 3.06
CA GLY A 102 17.58 -6.37 1.85
C GLY A 102 16.70 -5.16 2.09
N VAL A 103 15.98 -4.76 1.04
CA VAL A 103 15.10 -3.61 1.13
C VAL A 103 13.77 -3.93 0.47
N THR A 104 12.69 -3.46 1.09
CA THR A 104 11.35 -3.55 0.53
C THR A 104 10.88 -2.14 0.21
N ILE A 105 10.43 -1.91 -1.01
CA ILE A 105 9.89 -0.61 -1.40
C ILE A 105 8.44 -0.81 -1.77
N ILE A 106 7.55 -0.05 -1.11
CA ILE A 106 6.12 -0.08 -1.37
C ILE A 106 5.72 1.27 -1.91
N LYS A 107 5.20 1.30 -3.13
CA LYS A 107 4.80 2.56 -3.75
C LYS A 107 3.30 2.58 -3.93
N PHE A 108 2.65 3.61 -3.38
CA PHE A 108 1.23 3.84 -3.54
C PHE A 108 1.05 5.01 -4.49
N LYS A 109 0.43 4.78 -5.62
CA LYS A 109 0.23 5.84 -6.62
C LYS A 109 -1.25 5.99 -6.92
N LYS A 110 -1.80 7.17 -6.65
CA LYS A 110 -3.19 7.46 -6.95
C LYS A 110 -3.33 7.72 -8.44
N GLU A 111 -4.18 6.98 -9.11
CA GLU A 111 -4.46 7.14 -10.54
C GLU A 111 -5.97 7.15 -10.73
N LYS A 112 -6.52 8.31 -11.06
CA LYS A 112 -7.97 8.46 -11.24
C LYS A 112 -8.70 8.01 -9.99
N ASN A 113 -9.47 6.94 -10.08
CA ASN A 113 -10.24 6.46 -8.93
C ASN A 113 -9.56 5.33 -8.18
N ASP A 114 -8.40 4.90 -8.64
CA ASP A 114 -7.73 3.74 -8.08
C ASP A 114 -6.39 4.10 -7.46
N VAL A 115 -5.86 3.20 -6.65
CA VAL A 115 -4.49 3.32 -6.17
C VAL A 115 -3.72 2.08 -6.64
N LYS A 116 -2.65 2.31 -7.36
CA LYS A 116 -1.75 1.23 -7.75
C LYS A 116 -0.72 1.06 -6.65
N VAL A 117 -0.58 -0.15 -6.14
CA VAL A 117 0.38 -0.45 -5.09
C VAL A 117 1.41 -1.42 -5.64
N ASN A 118 2.66 -0.96 -5.71
CA ASN A 118 3.76 -1.81 -6.15
C ASN A 118 4.61 -2.16 -4.94
N ILE A 119 4.92 -3.45 -4.79
CA ILE A 119 5.76 -3.93 -3.71
C ILE A 119 6.97 -4.59 -4.34
N ASN A 120 8.15 -4.07 -4.05
CA ASN A 120 9.39 -4.61 -4.59
C ASN A 120 10.27 -5.10 -3.45
N HIS A 121 10.63 -6.38 -3.48
CA HIS A 121 11.53 -6.99 -2.50
C HIS A 121 12.86 -7.22 -3.18
N SER A 122 13.88 -6.50 -2.71
CA SER A 122 15.23 -6.63 -3.26
C SER A 122 16.14 -7.23 -2.20
N PRO A 123 16.58 -8.48 -2.40
CA PRO A 123 17.54 -9.06 -1.47
C PRO A 123 18.89 -8.40 -1.66
N ASP A 124 19.65 -8.45 -0.60
CA ASP A 124 20.94 -7.79 -0.60
C ASP A 124 22.00 -8.61 -1.33
#